data_bb52db7b99611f8ffa466ac60a14b4d4
#
_entry.id   bb52db7b99611f8ffa466ac60a14b4d4
#
_cell.length_a   1.000
_cell.length_b   1.000
_cell.length_c   1.000
_cell.angle_alpha   90.00
_cell.angle_beta   90.00
_cell.angle_gamma   90.00
#
_symmetry.space_group_name_H-M   'P 1'
#
loop_
_entity.id
_entity.type
_entity.pdbx_description
1 polymer ?
#
loop_
_entity_poly.entity_id
_entity_poly.type
_entity_poly.pdbx_seq_one_letter_code
_entity_poly.pdbx_strand_id
1 'polypeptide(L)'
;MMTGTIETTGNISAEKGGSIILQCHLSSTTAQVTQVAWEQQDQLLAICNADLGWHISPSFKDRVAPGPGLGLTLQSLTVNDTGEYFCIYHTYPDGTYTGRIFLEVLESSVAEHGARFQIPTG
;
A
#
# COMPACT_ATOMS: atom_id res chain seq x y z
N MET A 1 12.87 21.99 -10.60
CA MET A 1 11.54 21.94 -11.22
C MET A 1 11.03 20.52 -11.24
N MET A 2 9.82 20.31 -10.79
CA MET A 2 9.26 18.98 -10.74
C MET A 2 8.61 18.65 -12.07
N THR A 3 9.14 17.65 -12.75
CA THR A 3 8.61 17.21 -14.03
C THR A 3 8.03 15.80 -13.97
N GLY A 4 8.22 15.13 -12.86
CA GLY A 4 7.80 13.75 -12.76
C GLY A 4 6.31 13.56 -12.54
N THR A 5 5.88 12.34 -12.77
CA THR A 5 4.50 11.94 -12.56
C THR A 5 4.51 10.69 -11.69
N ILE A 6 3.68 10.69 -10.65
CA ILE A 6 3.52 9.51 -9.81
C ILE A 6 2.18 8.86 -10.16
N GLU A 7 2.22 7.55 -10.44
CA GLU A 7 1.03 6.78 -10.75
C GLU A 7 0.85 5.71 -9.70
N THR A 8 -0.39 5.41 -9.39
CA THR A 8 -0.72 4.39 -8.39
C THR A 8 -1.77 3.43 -8.94
N THR A 9 -2.02 2.37 -8.19
CA THR A 9 -3.09 1.45 -8.56
C THR A 9 -4.47 2.05 -8.33
N GLY A 10 -4.55 3.23 -7.68
CA GLY A 10 -5.81 3.88 -7.42
C GLY A 10 -6.59 3.17 -6.33
N ASN A 11 -7.91 3.04 -6.54
CA ASN A 11 -8.76 2.36 -5.57
C ASN A 11 -8.67 0.86 -5.79
N ILE A 12 -8.40 0.10 -4.73
CA ILE A 12 -8.28 -1.35 -4.79
C ILE A 12 -9.10 -1.98 -3.69
N SER A 13 -9.47 -3.24 -3.89
CA SER A 13 -10.24 -4.01 -2.93
C SER A 13 -9.56 -5.34 -2.69
N ALA A 14 -9.69 -5.84 -1.47
CA ALA A 14 -9.16 -7.15 -1.11
C ALA A 14 -10.05 -7.78 -0.06
N GLU A 15 -9.94 -9.08 0.10
CA GLU A 15 -10.75 -9.78 1.07
C GLU A 15 -10.04 -9.88 2.40
N LYS A 16 -10.82 -9.84 3.47
CA LYS A 16 -10.34 -10.05 4.81
C LYS A 16 -9.51 -11.33 4.89
N GLY A 17 -8.38 -11.26 5.55
CA GLY A 17 -7.46 -12.39 5.69
C GLY A 17 -6.47 -12.54 4.56
N GLY A 18 -6.69 -11.85 3.45
CA GLY A 18 -5.79 -11.92 2.30
C GLY A 18 -4.63 -10.96 2.40
N SER A 19 -4.02 -10.73 1.25
CA SER A 19 -2.91 -9.78 1.15
C SER A 19 -3.08 -8.93 -0.09
N ILE A 20 -2.39 -7.81 -0.13
CA ILE A 20 -2.47 -6.88 -1.26
C ILE A 20 -1.10 -6.23 -1.45
N ILE A 21 -0.77 -5.97 -2.71
CA ILE A 21 0.45 -5.27 -3.04
C ILE A 21 0.11 -3.82 -3.30
N LEU A 22 0.80 -2.92 -2.61
CA LEU A 22 0.67 -1.48 -2.80
C LEU A 22 1.87 -1.04 -3.64
N GLN A 23 1.60 -0.39 -4.75
CA GLN A 23 2.67 0.04 -5.65
C GLN A 23 2.39 1.40 -6.22
N CYS A 24 3.47 2.16 -6.38
CA CYS A 24 3.46 3.43 -7.09
C CYS A 24 4.57 3.38 -8.13
N HIS A 25 4.44 4.22 -9.12
CA HIS A 25 5.43 4.32 -10.19
C HIS A 25 5.73 5.78 -10.48
N LEU A 26 6.99 6.15 -10.33
CA LEU A 26 7.45 7.50 -10.66
C LEU A 26 8.05 7.46 -12.05
N SER A 27 7.60 8.37 -12.91
CA SER A 27 8.08 8.44 -14.27
C SER A 27 8.29 9.90 -14.69
N SER A 28 8.84 10.08 -15.87
CA SER A 28 9.01 11.40 -16.50
C SER A 28 9.93 12.33 -15.72
N THR A 29 10.87 11.75 -14.97
CA THR A 29 11.91 12.53 -14.31
C THR A 29 13.19 11.70 -14.27
N THR A 30 14.31 12.37 -14.27
CA THR A 30 15.62 11.73 -14.07
C THR A 30 16.10 11.92 -12.63
N ALA A 31 15.27 12.50 -11.77
CA ALA A 31 15.65 12.73 -10.39
C ALA A 31 15.94 11.40 -9.71
N GLN A 32 16.89 11.43 -8.80
CA GLN A 32 17.29 10.23 -8.08
C GLN A 32 16.39 10.02 -6.88
N VAL A 33 15.86 8.82 -6.75
CA VAL A 33 15.03 8.47 -5.59
C VAL A 33 15.96 8.11 -4.44
N THR A 34 15.87 8.87 -3.36
CA THR A 34 16.72 8.63 -2.18
C THR A 34 15.99 7.86 -1.11
N GLN A 35 14.66 7.93 -1.09
CA GLN A 35 13.86 7.24 -0.08
C GLN A 35 12.42 7.15 -0.55
N VAL A 36 11.77 6.05 -0.20
CA VAL A 36 10.32 5.90 -0.40
C VAL A 36 9.72 5.55 0.95
N ALA A 37 8.73 6.33 1.38
CA ALA A 37 8.01 6.04 2.62
C ALA A 37 6.60 5.59 2.26
N TRP A 38 6.10 4.59 2.99
CA TRP A 38 4.73 4.13 2.90
C TRP A 38 4.01 4.49 4.19
N GLU A 39 2.91 5.23 4.07
CA GLU A 39 2.18 5.72 5.23
C GLU A 39 0.70 5.50 5.07
N GLN A 40 0.02 5.40 6.21
CA GLN A 40 -1.43 5.37 6.29
C GLN A 40 -1.83 6.49 7.23
N GLN A 41 -2.36 7.60 6.70
CA GLN A 41 -2.68 8.79 7.46
C GLN A 41 -1.52 9.19 8.36
N ASP A 42 -1.65 9.09 9.68
CA ASP A 42 -0.62 9.54 10.59
C ASP A 42 0.34 8.43 11.00
N GLN A 43 0.33 7.33 10.28
CA GLN A 43 1.04 6.13 10.71
C GLN A 43 1.99 5.67 9.63
N LEU A 44 3.27 5.51 10.01
CA LEU A 44 4.28 5.00 9.10
C LEU A 44 4.21 3.49 9.05
N LEU A 45 4.19 2.92 7.82
CA LEU A 45 4.27 1.49 7.64
C LEU A 45 5.71 1.04 7.43
N ALA A 46 6.40 1.68 6.50
CA ALA A 46 7.74 1.25 6.12
C ALA A 46 8.46 2.34 5.35
N ILE A 47 9.78 2.27 5.37
CA ILE A 47 10.63 3.17 4.60
C ILE A 47 11.67 2.31 3.87
N CYS A 48 11.88 2.60 2.60
CA CYS A 48 13.00 2.05 1.85
C CYS A 48 13.98 3.18 1.58
N ASN A 49 15.15 3.11 2.19
CA ASN A 49 16.19 4.10 2.00
C ASN A 49 17.19 3.57 0.99
N ALA A 50 17.61 4.41 0.05
CA ALA A 50 18.50 3.97 -1.02
C ALA A 50 19.80 3.38 -0.50
N ASP A 51 20.29 3.87 0.64
CA ASP A 51 21.56 3.40 1.19
C ASP A 51 21.38 2.35 2.26
N LEU A 52 20.35 2.47 3.09
CA LEU A 52 20.19 1.65 4.27
C LEU A 52 19.21 0.50 4.09
N GLY A 53 18.41 0.53 3.02
CA GLY A 53 17.44 -0.51 2.75
C GLY A 53 16.12 -0.27 3.48
N TRP A 54 15.41 -1.35 3.74
CA TRP A 54 14.08 -1.30 4.30
C TRP A 54 14.08 -1.21 5.82
N HIS A 55 13.15 -0.41 6.34
CA HIS A 55 12.81 -0.38 7.76
C HIS A 55 11.30 -0.51 7.86
N ILE A 56 10.84 -1.55 8.54
CA ILE A 56 9.42 -1.79 8.75
C ILE A 56 9.06 -1.27 10.14
N SER A 57 8.00 -0.49 10.22
CA SER A 57 7.52 0.02 11.51
C SER A 57 7.20 -1.15 12.44
N PRO A 58 7.59 -1.06 13.72
CA PRO A 58 7.35 -2.18 14.64
C PRO A 58 5.92 -2.66 14.71
N SER A 59 4.94 -1.75 14.63
CA SER A 59 3.54 -2.16 14.70
C SER A 59 3.07 -2.91 13.47
N PHE A 60 3.84 -2.91 12.38
CA PHE A 60 3.50 -3.62 11.16
C PHE A 60 4.45 -4.76 10.85
N LYS A 61 5.35 -5.06 11.76
CA LYS A 61 6.43 -5.98 11.50
C LYS A 61 5.96 -7.35 11.03
N ASP A 62 4.85 -7.84 11.56
CA ASP A 62 4.36 -9.18 11.23
C ASP A 62 3.42 -9.20 10.04
N ARG A 63 3.08 -8.05 9.49
CA ARG A 63 2.06 -7.95 8.46
C ARG A 63 2.51 -7.27 7.19
N VAL A 64 3.72 -6.72 7.18
CA VAL A 64 4.23 -5.98 6.04
C VAL A 64 5.49 -6.65 5.55
N ALA A 65 5.52 -6.94 4.25
CA ALA A 65 6.71 -7.45 3.59
C ALA A 65 7.17 -6.42 2.55
N PRO A 66 8.46 -6.14 2.48
CA PRO A 66 8.97 -5.21 1.47
C PRO A 66 8.87 -5.80 0.07
N GLY A 67 8.63 -4.93 -0.89
CA GLY A 67 8.57 -5.34 -2.30
C GLY A 67 7.18 -5.75 -2.72
N PRO A 68 7.04 -6.06 -4.03
CA PRO A 68 8.11 -6.08 -5.03
C PRO A 68 8.64 -4.67 -5.34
N GLY A 69 9.92 -4.61 -5.67
CA GLY A 69 10.56 -3.34 -5.96
C GLY A 69 10.46 -2.38 -4.80
N LEU A 70 9.99 -1.18 -5.05
CA LEU A 70 9.77 -0.17 -4.02
C LEU A 70 8.36 -0.24 -3.44
N GLY A 71 7.57 -1.22 -3.85
CA GLY A 71 6.23 -1.43 -3.34
C GLY A 71 6.24 -2.13 -2.00
N LEU A 72 5.06 -2.45 -1.53
CA LEU A 72 4.87 -3.01 -0.20
C LEU A 72 3.75 -4.04 -0.26
N THR A 73 3.93 -5.17 0.42
CA THR A 73 2.89 -6.18 0.53
C THR A 73 2.31 -6.12 1.93
N LEU A 74 1.01 -5.90 2.03
CA LEU A 74 0.30 -5.86 3.30
C LEU A 74 -0.48 -7.16 3.43
N GLN A 75 -0.26 -7.87 4.54
CA GLN A 75 -0.76 -9.22 4.75
C GLN A 75 -1.76 -9.26 5.90
N SER A 76 -2.49 -10.38 5.98
CA SER A 76 -3.44 -10.64 7.08
C SER A 76 -4.41 -9.48 7.24
N LEU A 77 -5.04 -9.11 6.12
CA LEU A 77 -5.89 -7.92 6.07
C LEU A 77 -7.11 -8.05 6.97
N THR A 78 -7.46 -6.93 7.61
CA THR A 78 -8.68 -6.80 8.39
C THR A 78 -9.45 -5.60 7.87
N VAL A 79 -10.73 -5.49 8.24
CA VAL A 79 -11.53 -4.35 7.80
C VAL A 79 -10.96 -3.04 8.34
N ASN A 80 -10.22 -3.08 9.43
CA ASN A 80 -9.56 -1.88 9.96
C ASN A 80 -8.46 -1.36 9.06
N ASP A 81 -7.98 -2.16 8.11
CA ASP A 81 -6.97 -1.72 7.16
C ASP A 81 -7.55 -0.88 6.03
N THR A 82 -8.86 -0.80 5.95
CA THR A 82 -9.53 0.06 4.96
C THR A 82 -9.12 1.50 5.21
N GLY A 83 -8.71 2.18 4.13
CA GLY A 83 -8.34 3.58 4.24
C GLY A 83 -7.37 4.00 3.16
N GLU A 84 -6.82 5.19 3.32
CA GLU A 84 -5.90 5.75 2.35
C GLU A 84 -4.47 5.44 2.73
N TYR A 85 -3.71 5.05 1.71
CA TYR A 85 -2.29 4.77 1.85
C TYR A 85 -1.53 5.69 0.92
N PHE A 86 -0.36 6.12 1.35
CA PHE A 86 0.45 7.08 0.60
C PHE A 86 1.83 6.51 0.35
N CYS A 87 2.30 6.65 -0.88
CA CYS A 87 3.70 6.42 -1.21
C CYS A 87 4.34 7.80 -1.37
N ILE A 88 5.43 8.03 -0.66
CA ILE A 88 6.09 9.31 -0.65
C ILE A 88 7.51 9.11 -1.14
N TYR A 89 7.77 9.61 -2.35
CA TYR A 89 9.08 9.47 -2.99
C TYR A 89 9.88 10.73 -2.74
N HIS A 90 10.95 10.59 -1.98
CA HIS A 90 11.89 11.69 -1.79
C HIS A 90 12.96 11.59 -2.85
N THR A 91 13.12 12.66 -3.61
CA THR A 91 14.04 12.65 -4.75
C THR A 91 14.96 13.87 -4.74
N TYR A 92 16.06 13.74 -5.45
CA TYR A 92 17.00 14.83 -5.61
C TYR A 92 17.25 15.01 -7.10
N PRO A 93 17.15 16.23 -7.61
CA PRO A 93 16.89 17.50 -6.92
C PRO A 93 15.41 17.90 -6.91
N ASP A 94 14.51 17.07 -7.38
CA ASP A 94 13.12 17.48 -7.58
C ASP A 94 12.36 17.71 -6.28
N GLY A 95 12.66 16.95 -5.23
CA GLY A 95 11.89 17.04 -3.99
C GLY A 95 10.99 15.84 -3.85
N THR A 96 9.79 16.06 -3.35
CA THR A 96 8.88 14.98 -2.93
C THR A 96 7.73 14.81 -3.91
N TYR A 97 7.50 13.54 -4.31
CA TYR A 97 6.31 13.15 -5.07
C TYR A 97 5.47 12.23 -4.20
N THR A 98 4.16 12.45 -4.16
CA THR A 98 3.27 11.67 -3.32
C THR A 98 2.17 11.04 -4.17
N GLY A 99 1.97 9.74 -3.99
CA GLY A 99 0.86 9.02 -4.60
C GLY A 99 -0.09 8.52 -3.53
N ARG A 100 -1.35 8.28 -3.94
CA ARG A 100 -2.39 7.86 -3.01
C ARG A 100 -3.11 6.64 -3.53
N ILE A 101 -3.35 5.69 -2.63
CA ILE A 101 -4.08 4.47 -2.92
C ILE A 101 -5.16 4.34 -1.86
N PHE A 102 -6.41 4.09 -2.30
CA PHE A 102 -7.46 3.76 -1.35
C PHE A 102 -7.68 2.25 -1.37
N LEU A 103 -7.58 1.64 -0.19
CA LEU A 103 -7.80 0.20 -0.03
C LEU A 103 -9.10 -0.02 0.70
N GLU A 104 -9.94 -0.88 0.13
CA GLU A 104 -11.14 -1.34 0.81
C GLU A 104 -10.98 -2.83 1.12
N VAL A 105 -11.07 -3.20 2.39
CA VAL A 105 -11.01 -4.59 2.80
C VAL A 105 -12.43 -5.07 3.06
N LEU A 106 -12.83 -6.11 2.33
CA LEU A 106 -14.20 -6.61 2.36
C LEU A 106 -14.28 -7.85 3.24
N GLU A 107 -15.44 -8.03 3.87
CA GLU A 107 -15.71 -9.27 4.55
C GLU A 107 -15.71 -10.40 3.55
N SER A 108 -15.46 -11.62 4.04
CA SER A 108 -15.36 -12.75 3.15
C SER A 108 -16.67 -12.95 2.39
N SER A 109 -16.59 -12.96 1.05
CA SER A 109 -17.77 -13.21 0.25
C SER A 109 -18.28 -14.64 0.42
N VAL A 110 -17.39 -15.54 0.77
CA VAL A 110 -17.79 -16.92 1.03
C VAL A 110 -18.70 -16.99 2.25
N ALA A 111 -18.35 -16.27 3.31
CA ALA A 111 -19.19 -16.23 4.49
C ALA A 111 -20.54 -15.60 4.19
N GLU A 112 -20.56 -14.56 3.41
CA GLU A 112 -21.82 -13.92 3.05
C GLU A 112 -22.69 -14.83 2.21
N HIS A 113 -22.10 -15.49 1.24
CA HIS A 113 -22.83 -16.41 0.42
C HIS A 113 -23.37 -17.56 1.24
N GLY A 114 -22.56 -18.09 2.11
CA GLY A 114 -23.01 -19.16 2.96
C GLY A 114 -24.22 -18.76 3.75
N ALA A 115 -24.17 -17.60 4.33
CA ALA A 115 -25.31 -17.12 5.11
C ALA A 115 -26.56 -16.98 4.26
N ARG A 116 -26.42 -16.52 3.05
CA ARG A 116 -27.58 -16.34 2.19
C ARG A 116 -28.13 -17.63 1.69
N PHE A 117 -27.27 -18.57 1.41
CA PHE A 117 -27.72 -19.80 0.89
C PHE A 117 -28.51 -20.61 1.83
N GLN A 118 -28.31 -20.37 2.98
CA GLN A 118 -29.03 -21.08 3.90
C GLN A 118 -30.42 -20.85 3.77
N ILE A 119 -30.61 -20.55 3.05
CA ILE A 119 -31.67 -20.34 2.70
C ILE A 119 -32.36 -20.83 2.02
N PRO A 120 -32.09 -21.26 1.98
CA PRO A 120 -32.60 -21.47 1.36
C PRO A 120 -33.02 -21.98 0.96
N THR A 121 -32.99 -22.33 1.21
CA THR A 121 -33.06 -22.51 0.85
C THR A 121 -33.32 -22.52 0.71
N GLY A 122 -33.44 -22.67 0.84
CA GLY A 122 -33.47 -22.53 0.46
C GLY A 122 -33.29 -22.46 0.37
#